data_ed89f6be61b1b829fcde28472fd5efc4
#
_entry.id   ed89f6be61b1b829fcde28472fd5efc4
#
_cell.length_a   1.000
_cell.length_b   1.000
_cell.length_c   1.000
_cell.angle_alpha   90.00
_cell.angle_beta   90.00
_cell.angle_gamma   90.00
#
_symmetry.space_group_name_H-M   'P 1'
#
loop_
_entity.id
_entity.type
_entity.pdbx_description
1 polymer ?
#
loop_
_entity_poly.entity_id
_entity_poly.type
_entity_poly.pdbx_seq_one_letter_code
_entity_poly.pdbx_strand_id
1 'polypeptide(L)'
;MGAEWSVATGDAIARKVWAKDAFIEGKTESYFYGQGLVGQGPNNVILERPELTGNNGDTVYVFQIREISGSGVANDGTMEGNEVAPNVYDDAIVITQIRQAIRTAGRESEMRTQIEMRTWMKELLARWYGAYIDQLLFTALETSATKTIYGGDANTTGTLEAGDYFTLALISKCVTYSKKATPLIQGPTFKGKAVPGIIVISPDQAADLIERDASWNQSRMEAAVRGTDNPLFTGALGAHRNVPMQEHSRVATSATWGSGAVNGAQASFMGIQAGAIAYSKKKIWEEKTFDYGNKTGYCIGAILGVTKLVMNSNDLGYIAVDTMRSDN
;
A
#
# COMPACT_ATOMS: atom_id res chain seq x y z
N MET A 1 51.58 19.83 -18.62
CA MET A 1 50.42 20.13 -17.73
C MET A 1 49.49 18.95 -17.80
N GLY A 2 49.42 18.15 -16.73
CA GLY A 2 48.49 17.03 -16.65
C GLY A 2 47.06 17.56 -16.56
N ALA A 3 46.17 17.05 -17.38
CA ALA A 3 44.74 17.36 -17.28
C ALA A 3 44.23 16.83 -15.94
N GLU A 4 43.87 17.71 -15.02
CA GLU A 4 43.18 17.33 -13.80
C GLU A 4 41.75 16.84 -14.16
N TRP A 5 41.46 15.62 -13.79
CA TRP A 5 40.11 15.08 -13.93
C TRP A 5 39.20 15.63 -12.82
N SER A 6 38.31 16.54 -13.16
CA SER A 6 37.34 17.12 -12.22
C SER A 6 35.93 16.68 -12.59
N VAL A 7 35.17 16.21 -11.60
CA VAL A 7 33.72 15.94 -11.76
C VAL A 7 32.99 17.26 -11.51
N ALA A 8 32.45 17.84 -12.56
CA ALA A 8 31.69 19.08 -12.46
C ALA A 8 30.34 18.85 -11.77
N THR A 9 29.83 19.91 -11.10
CA THR A 9 28.55 19.92 -10.38
C THR A 9 27.36 19.78 -11.34
N GLY A 10 27.24 18.76 -12.07
CA GLY A 10 26.22 18.53 -13.09
C GLY A 10 26.49 17.26 -13.89
N ASP A 11 27.59 16.60 -13.60
CA ASP A 11 27.95 15.35 -14.28
C ASP A 11 26.95 14.25 -13.96
N ALA A 12 26.73 13.36 -14.94
CA ALA A 12 25.79 12.25 -14.84
C ALA A 12 26.08 11.32 -13.65
N ILE A 13 27.33 11.25 -13.19
CA ILE A 13 27.75 10.46 -12.02
C ILE A 13 27.24 11.09 -10.72
N ALA A 14 27.39 12.39 -10.55
CA ALA A 14 26.88 13.13 -9.38
C ALA A 14 25.35 13.05 -9.32
N ARG A 15 24.68 13.21 -10.46
CA ARG A 15 23.21 13.08 -10.56
C ARG A 15 22.70 11.70 -10.16
N LYS A 16 23.42 10.63 -10.54
CA LYS A 16 23.05 9.24 -10.18
C LYS A 16 23.12 8.98 -8.69
N VAL A 17 24.09 9.55 -7.97
CA VAL A 17 24.20 9.42 -6.51
C VAL A 17 23.01 10.07 -5.84
N TRP A 18 22.67 11.31 -6.18
CA TRP A 18 21.53 12.02 -5.61
C TRP A 18 20.19 11.30 -5.88
N ALA A 19 20.01 10.78 -7.09
CA ALA A 19 18.84 10.00 -7.41
C ALA A 19 18.70 8.75 -6.54
N LYS A 20 19.81 8.06 -6.25
CA LYS A 20 19.83 6.89 -5.37
C LYS A 20 19.43 7.26 -3.94
N ASP A 21 20.00 8.31 -3.40
CA ASP A 21 19.75 8.75 -2.03
C ASP A 21 18.30 9.21 -1.84
N ALA A 22 17.78 10.03 -2.75
CA ALA A 22 16.39 10.47 -2.74
C ALA A 22 15.40 9.28 -2.85
N PHE A 23 15.73 8.27 -3.65
CA PHE A 23 14.92 7.07 -3.75
C PHE A 23 14.91 6.23 -2.47
N ILE A 24 16.06 6.09 -1.81
CA ILE A 24 16.17 5.37 -0.53
C ILE A 24 15.38 6.10 0.55
N GLU A 25 15.54 7.42 0.66
CA GLU A 25 14.77 8.24 1.60
C GLU A 25 13.26 8.14 1.33
N GLY A 26 12.83 8.24 0.07
CA GLY A 26 11.43 8.10 -0.30
C GLY A 26 10.83 6.73 0.05
N LYS A 27 11.60 5.65 -0.09
CA LYS A 27 11.15 4.32 0.36
C LYS A 27 10.98 4.24 1.87
N THR A 28 11.85 4.88 2.61
CA THR A 28 11.77 4.90 4.08
C THR A 28 10.54 5.67 4.57
N GLU A 29 10.14 6.70 3.84
CA GLU A 29 8.94 7.50 4.15
C GLU A 29 7.62 6.82 3.72
N SER A 30 7.67 5.81 2.85
CA SER A 30 6.49 5.07 2.41
C SER A 30 6.06 4.06 3.46
N TYR A 31 4.77 4.05 3.81
CA TYR A 31 4.16 3.10 4.73
C TYR A 31 4.36 1.64 4.28
N PHE A 32 3.99 1.32 3.03
CA PHE A 32 4.06 -0.05 2.53
C PHE A 32 5.50 -0.58 2.48
N TYR A 33 6.45 0.23 2.07
CA TYR A 33 7.87 -0.14 2.09
C TYR A 33 8.44 -0.16 3.51
N GLY A 34 8.09 0.80 4.35
CA GLY A 34 8.53 0.90 5.74
C GLY A 34 8.09 -0.31 6.59
N GLN A 35 6.87 -0.82 6.36
CA GLN A 35 6.36 -2.02 7.03
C GLN A 35 6.83 -3.33 6.39
N GLY A 36 7.58 -3.29 5.29
CA GLY A 36 8.04 -4.50 4.59
C GLY A 36 6.94 -5.27 3.87
N LEU A 37 5.84 -4.60 3.49
CA LEU A 37 4.70 -5.21 2.82
C LEU A 37 4.91 -5.37 1.31
N VAL A 38 5.90 -4.68 0.75
CA VAL A 38 6.25 -4.71 -0.68
C VAL A 38 7.48 -5.58 -0.89
N GLY A 39 7.41 -6.49 -1.84
CA GLY A 39 8.54 -7.34 -2.21
C GLY A 39 8.29 -8.18 -3.45
N GLN A 40 9.35 -8.88 -3.91
CA GLN A 40 9.29 -9.71 -5.12
C GLN A 40 8.80 -11.13 -4.85
N GLY A 41 8.74 -11.54 -3.58
CA GLY A 41 8.30 -12.88 -3.19
C GLY A 41 6.78 -13.05 -3.25
N PRO A 42 6.29 -14.28 -3.46
CA PRO A 42 4.85 -14.55 -3.57
C PRO A 42 4.07 -14.30 -2.26
N ASN A 43 4.76 -14.26 -1.12
CA ASN A 43 4.15 -14.08 0.20
C ASN A 43 4.02 -12.60 0.64
N ASN A 44 4.35 -11.66 -0.24
CA ASN A 44 4.20 -10.24 0.04
C ASN A 44 2.78 -9.76 -0.23
N VAL A 45 2.34 -8.74 0.50
CA VAL A 45 1.04 -8.10 0.30
C VAL A 45 1.00 -7.37 -1.05
N ILE A 46 2.04 -6.63 -1.36
CA ILE A 46 2.21 -5.95 -2.64
C ILE A 46 3.38 -6.59 -3.40
N LEU A 47 3.10 -7.07 -4.59
CA LEU A 47 4.09 -7.73 -5.45
C LEU A 47 4.86 -6.69 -6.25
N GLU A 48 6.17 -6.59 -6.04
CA GLU A 48 7.03 -5.71 -6.83
C GLU A 48 7.53 -6.43 -8.08
N ARG A 49 7.22 -5.90 -9.27
CA ARG A 49 7.60 -6.45 -10.58
C ARG A 49 8.65 -5.56 -11.25
N PRO A 50 9.91 -6.04 -11.35
CA PRO A 50 11.00 -5.30 -11.96
C PRO A 50 11.22 -5.60 -13.45
N GLU A 51 10.35 -6.37 -14.11
CA GLU A 51 10.59 -6.94 -15.45
C GLU A 51 10.85 -5.89 -16.53
N LEU A 52 10.27 -4.70 -16.42
CA LEU A 52 10.52 -3.59 -17.35
C LEU A 52 11.74 -2.74 -16.95
N THR A 53 12.48 -3.09 -15.91
CA THR A 53 13.67 -2.33 -15.52
C THR A 53 14.78 -2.57 -16.55
N GLY A 54 15.01 -1.57 -17.43
CA GLY A 54 15.97 -1.66 -18.53
C GLY A 54 15.42 -2.28 -19.82
N ASN A 55 14.18 -2.71 -19.86
CA ASN A 55 13.49 -3.21 -21.03
C ASN A 55 12.49 -2.19 -21.58
N ASN A 56 12.14 -2.34 -22.86
CA ASN A 56 11.10 -1.56 -23.51
C ASN A 56 9.73 -2.25 -23.28
N GLY A 57 8.71 -1.47 -23.08
CA GLY A 57 7.33 -1.93 -22.86
C GLY A 57 6.54 -0.90 -22.06
N ASP A 58 5.24 -0.98 -22.11
CA ASP A 58 4.28 -0.11 -21.40
C ASP A 58 3.41 -0.88 -20.41
N THR A 59 3.44 -2.22 -20.47
CA THR A 59 2.57 -3.09 -19.69
C THR A 59 3.33 -4.31 -19.17
N VAL A 60 3.09 -4.66 -17.92
CA VAL A 60 3.56 -5.90 -17.29
C VAL A 60 2.36 -6.77 -17.00
N TYR A 61 2.39 -8.02 -17.44
CA TYR A 61 1.37 -9.00 -17.12
C TYR A 61 1.79 -9.86 -15.93
N VAL A 62 0.89 -9.99 -14.95
CA VAL A 62 1.05 -10.89 -13.81
C VAL A 62 0.17 -12.10 -14.03
N PHE A 63 0.78 -13.25 -14.25
CA PHE A 63 0.06 -14.50 -14.47
C PHE A 63 -0.30 -15.15 -13.14
N GLN A 64 -1.50 -15.70 -13.08
CA GLN A 64 -2.04 -16.42 -11.93
C GLN A 64 -2.66 -17.74 -12.40
N ILE A 65 -2.34 -18.81 -11.72
CA ILE A 65 -2.85 -20.15 -12.03
C ILE A 65 -3.78 -20.57 -10.88
N ARG A 66 -5.01 -20.91 -11.22
CA ARG A 66 -5.98 -21.42 -10.24
C ARG A 66 -5.72 -22.90 -9.95
N GLU A 67 -5.98 -23.28 -8.71
CA GLU A 67 -5.95 -24.69 -8.31
C GLU A 67 -6.91 -25.53 -9.18
N ILE A 68 -6.45 -26.73 -9.52
CA ILE A 68 -7.24 -27.69 -10.28
C ILE A 68 -8.35 -28.22 -9.38
N SER A 69 -9.58 -28.19 -9.88
CA SER A 69 -10.76 -28.73 -9.20
C SER A 69 -11.22 -29.99 -9.93
N GLY A 70 -11.58 -31.04 -9.19
CA GLY A 70 -12.12 -32.29 -9.74
C GLY A 70 -11.99 -33.43 -8.75
N SER A 71 -12.79 -34.45 -8.94
CA SER A 71 -12.78 -35.64 -8.07
C SER A 71 -11.67 -36.64 -8.44
N GLY A 72 -10.94 -36.40 -9.56
CA GLY A 72 -10.04 -37.39 -10.13
C GLY A 72 -10.81 -38.62 -10.64
N VAL A 73 -10.06 -39.56 -11.24
CA VAL A 73 -10.63 -40.86 -11.66
C VAL A 73 -10.31 -41.89 -10.58
N ALA A 74 -11.34 -42.58 -10.09
CA ALA A 74 -11.18 -43.59 -9.04
C ALA A 74 -11.18 -45.01 -9.64
N ASN A 75 -10.60 -45.97 -8.91
CA ASN A 75 -10.44 -47.38 -9.29
C ASN A 75 -9.67 -47.52 -10.61
N ASP A 76 -9.98 -48.54 -11.42
CA ASP A 76 -9.35 -48.80 -12.71
C ASP A 76 -9.97 -47.96 -13.85
N GLY A 77 -10.53 -46.78 -13.54
CA GLY A 77 -11.08 -45.84 -14.52
C GLY A 77 -10.01 -45.26 -15.43
N THR A 78 -10.33 -45.00 -16.67
CA THR A 78 -9.42 -44.42 -17.67
C THR A 78 -9.23 -42.95 -17.40
N MET A 79 -7.97 -42.49 -17.26
CA MET A 79 -7.64 -41.07 -17.11
C MET A 79 -7.65 -40.33 -18.46
N GLU A 80 -7.39 -41.06 -19.55
CA GLU A 80 -7.36 -40.52 -20.91
C GLU A 80 -8.77 -39.99 -21.31
N GLY A 81 -8.86 -38.69 -21.60
CA GLY A 81 -10.11 -37.98 -21.86
C GLY A 81 -10.82 -37.41 -20.62
N ASN A 82 -10.25 -37.61 -19.40
CA ASN A 82 -10.77 -37.07 -18.14
C ASN A 82 -9.77 -36.11 -17.49
N GLU A 83 -8.80 -35.61 -18.27
CA GLU A 83 -7.83 -34.62 -17.81
C GLU A 83 -8.48 -33.26 -17.60
N VAL A 84 -8.06 -32.57 -16.57
CA VAL A 84 -8.50 -31.20 -16.24
C VAL A 84 -7.46 -30.20 -16.72
N ALA A 85 -7.87 -29.26 -17.55
CA ALA A 85 -7.02 -28.18 -17.99
C ALA A 85 -6.85 -27.12 -16.86
N PRO A 86 -5.63 -26.62 -16.64
CA PRO A 86 -5.42 -25.52 -15.68
C PRO A 86 -6.04 -24.23 -16.22
N ASN A 87 -6.73 -23.49 -15.34
CA ASN A 87 -7.21 -22.14 -15.64
C ASN A 87 -6.12 -21.12 -15.31
N VAL A 88 -5.71 -20.36 -16.31
CA VAL A 88 -4.73 -19.29 -16.18
C VAL A 88 -5.43 -17.95 -16.35
N TYR A 89 -5.14 -17.03 -15.46
CA TYR A 89 -5.60 -15.64 -15.48
C TYR A 89 -4.42 -14.71 -15.53
N ASP A 90 -4.61 -13.51 -16.06
CA ASP A 90 -3.58 -12.48 -16.12
C ASP A 90 -4.16 -11.11 -15.75
N ASP A 91 -3.37 -10.33 -15.05
CA ASP A 91 -3.64 -8.93 -14.75
C ASP A 91 -2.58 -8.05 -15.39
N ALA A 92 -3.00 -6.95 -16.02
CA ALA A 92 -2.14 -6.02 -16.69
C ALA A 92 -1.81 -4.82 -15.79
N ILE A 93 -0.52 -4.52 -15.63
CA ILE A 93 -0.03 -3.32 -14.96
C ILE A 93 0.46 -2.35 -16.01
N VAL A 94 -0.31 -1.30 -16.27
CA VAL A 94 0.07 -0.23 -17.20
C VAL A 94 0.97 0.75 -16.47
N ILE A 95 2.16 1.03 -17.02
CA ILE A 95 3.11 1.97 -16.44
C ILE A 95 2.91 3.38 -17.00
N THR A 96 3.01 4.38 -16.11
CA THR A 96 2.93 5.80 -16.44
C THR A 96 4.12 6.54 -15.84
N GLN A 97 4.48 7.68 -16.44
CA GLN A 97 5.52 8.54 -15.91
C GLN A 97 4.93 9.53 -14.91
N ILE A 98 5.54 9.62 -13.74
CA ILE A 98 5.25 10.62 -12.73
C ILE A 98 6.50 11.48 -12.48
N ARG A 99 6.32 12.79 -12.29
CA ARG A 99 7.40 13.72 -12.00
C ARG A 99 6.91 14.84 -11.11
N GLN A 100 7.77 15.24 -10.18
CA GLN A 100 7.57 16.44 -9.35
C GLN A 100 8.84 17.25 -9.30
N ALA A 101 8.71 18.56 -9.36
CA ALA A 101 9.86 19.46 -9.36
C ALA A 101 9.66 20.65 -8.41
N ILE A 102 10.76 21.10 -7.85
CA ILE A 102 10.85 22.32 -7.03
C ILE A 102 11.88 23.23 -7.69
N ARG A 103 11.62 24.53 -7.72
CA ARG A 103 12.53 25.53 -8.27
C ARG A 103 12.79 26.63 -7.26
N THR A 104 14.05 27.03 -7.13
CA THR A 104 14.46 28.17 -6.28
C THR A 104 14.01 29.50 -6.89
N ALA A 105 13.79 30.50 -6.07
CA ALA A 105 13.40 31.84 -6.53
C ALA A 105 14.56 32.61 -7.17
N GLY A 106 15.78 32.33 -6.76
CA GLY A 106 17.00 32.94 -7.27
C GLY A 106 18.12 33.02 -6.23
N ARG A 107 19.33 33.42 -6.67
CA ARG A 107 20.55 33.48 -5.83
C ARG A 107 20.43 34.41 -4.64
N GLU A 108 19.72 35.53 -4.78
CA GLU A 108 19.51 36.47 -3.67
C GLU A 108 18.67 35.81 -2.56
N SER A 109 17.67 35.03 -2.92
CA SER A 109 16.86 34.25 -2.00
C SER A 109 17.67 33.16 -1.30
N GLU A 110 18.56 32.49 -2.04
CA GLU A 110 19.44 31.44 -1.50
C GLU A 110 20.45 32.04 -0.51
N MET A 111 21.03 33.25 -0.81
CA MET A 111 21.94 33.96 0.10
C MET A 111 21.29 34.37 1.42
N ARG A 112 19.99 34.67 1.41
CA ARG A 112 19.27 35.07 2.63
C ARG A 112 18.92 33.87 3.53
N THR A 113 19.08 32.66 3.03
CA THR A 113 18.74 31.43 3.74
C THR A 113 20.01 30.78 4.27
N GLN A 114 20.04 30.43 5.55
CA GLN A 114 21.16 29.74 6.18
C GLN A 114 21.22 28.24 5.90
N ILE A 115 20.29 27.74 5.08
CA ILE A 115 20.09 26.32 4.82
C ILE A 115 20.62 25.98 3.42
N GLU A 116 21.30 24.86 3.30
CA GLU A 116 21.70 24.33 2.00
C GLU A 116 20.47 23.86 1.22
N MET A 117 19.98 24.72 0.32
CA MET A 117 18.72 24.54 -0.42
C MET A 117 18.68 23.21 -1.18
N ARG A 118 19.81 22.76 -1.71
CA ARG A 118 19.89 21.52 -2.49
C ARG A 118 19.53 20.29 -1.64
N THR A 119 20.12 20.17 -0.46
CA THR A 119 19.87 19.07 0.47
C THR A 119 18.41 19.06 0.93
N TRP A 120 17.90 20.24 1.26
CA TRP A 120 16.53 20.40 1.70
C TRP A 120 15.49 20.06 0.61
N MET A 121 15.72 20.50 -0.62
CA MET A 121 14.88 20.17 -1.78
C MET A 121 14.88 18.66 -2.06
N LYS A 122 16.04 17.99 -1.89
CA LYS A 122 16.14 16.53 -2.02
C LYS A 122 15.24 15.82 -1.00
N GLU A 123 15.29 16.21 0.25
CA GLU A 123 14.47 15.64 1.33
C GLU A 123 12.97 15.83 1.08
N LEU A 124 12.56 17.04 0.71
CA LEU A 124 11.16 17.34 0.39
C LEU A 124 10.64 16.50 -0.78
N LEU A 125 11.44 16.37 -1.83
CA LEU A 125 11.07 15.54 -2.98
C LEU A 125 11.04 14.05 -2.65
N ALA A 126 11.94 13.57 -1.78
CA ALA A 126 11.94 12.19 -1.31
C ALA A 126 10.68 11.87 -0.49
N ARG A 127 10.30 12.75 0.44
CA ARG A 127 9.06 12.61 1.22
C ARG A 127 7.82 12.62 0.33
N TRP A 128 7.77 13.55 -0.61
CA TRP A 128 6.68 13.58 -1.59
C TRP A 128 6.58 12.26 -2.37
N TYR A 129 7.72 11.72 -2.81
CA TYR A 129 7.77 10.49 -3.59
C TYR A 129 7.24 9.29 -2.80
N GLY A 130 7.66 9.12 -1.54
CA GLY A 130 7.14 8.07 -0.65
C GLY A 130 5.65 8.19 -0.41
N ALA A 131 5.21 9.40 -0.07
CA ALA A 131 3.81 9.71 0.15
C ALA A 131 2.93 9.48 -1.09
N TYR A 132 3.44 9.76 -2.28
CA TYR A 132 2.72 9.56 -3.53
C TYR A 132 2.56 8.08 -3.90
N ILE A 133 3.61 7.27 -3.68
CA ILE A 133 3.53 5.81 -3.88
C ILE A 133 2.45 5.21 -2.97
N ASP A 134 2.41 5.59 -1.69
CA ASP A 134 1.39 5.11 -0.78
C ASP A 134 -0.02 5.51 -1.24
N GLN A 135 -0.19 6.73 -1.70
CA GLN A 135 -1.48 7.18 -2.22
C GLN A 135 -1.93 6.36 -3.43
N LEU A 136 -1.01 6.06 -4.35
CA LEU A 136 -1.33 5.22 -5.51
C LEU A 136 -1.74 3.81 -5.09
N LEU A 137 -1.01 3.22 -4.13
CA LEU A 137 -1.29 1.88 -3.62
C LEU A 137 -2.64 1.83 -2.91
N PHE A 138 -2.94 2.75 -2.00
CA PHE A 138 -4.26 2.81 -1.34
C PHE A 138 -5.37 3.01 -2.36
N THR A 139 -5.24 3.98 -3.27
CA THR A 139 -6.26 4.22 -4.31
C THR A 139 -6.51 2.99 -5.18
N ALA A 140 -5.45 2.28 -5.59
CA ALA A 140 -5.59 1.08 -6.41
C ALA A 140 -6.27 -0.08 -5.65
N LEU A 141 -5.94 -0.27 -4.37
CA LEU A 141 -6.52 -1.33 -3.54
C LEU A 141 -7.99 -1.05 -3.20
N GLU A 142 -8.32 0.17 -2.83
CA GLU A 142 -9.64 0.59 -2.37
C GLU A 142 -10.66 0.72 -3.50
N THR A 143 -10.19 0.93 -4.74
CA THR A 143 -11.08 1.06 -5.90
C THR A 143 -11.76 -0.26 -6.23
N SER A 144 -13.09 -0.23 -6.30
CA SER A 144 -13.93 -1.35 -6.77
C SER A 144 -13.63 -2.70 -6.07
N ALA A 145 -13.64 -2.72 -4.75
CA ALA A 145 -13.47 -3.94 -3.98
C ALA A 145 -14.58 -4.96 -4.33
N THR A 146 -14.17 -6.18 -4.66
CA THR A 146 -15.12 -7.28 -4.97
C THR A 146 -15.90 -7.71 -3.73
N LYS A 147 -15.27 -7.67 -2.57
CA LYS A 147 -15.92 -7.95 -1.29
C LYS A 147 -15.78 -6.78 -0.33
N THR A 148 -16.93 -6.28 0.09
CA THR A 148 -17.03 -5.28 1.17
C THR A 148 -17.77 -5.90 2.36
N ILE A 149 -17.29 -5.64 3.57
CA ILE A 149 -17.92 -5.97 4.84
C ILE A 149 -18.33 -4.64 5.46
N TYR A 150 -19.57 -4.56 5.90
CA TYR A 150 -20.16 -3.34 6.41
C TYR A 150 -20.24 -3.35 7.94
N GLY A 151 -20.18 -2.16 8.55
CA GLY A 151 -20.45 -1.96 9.97
C GLY A 151 -21.92 -2.24 10.31
N GLY A 152 -22.19 -2.52 11.58
CA GLY A 152 -23.52 -2.72 12.11
C GLY A 152 -24.33 -3.79 11.38
N ASP A 153 -25.53 -3.43 10.95
CA ASP A 153 -26.46 -4.23 10.16
C ASP A 153 -26.52 -3.79 8.68
N ALA A 154 -25.72 -2.81 8.27
CA ALA A 154 -25.64 -2.34 6.90
C ALA A 154 -25.21 -3.44 5.91
N ASN A 155 -25.78 -3.40 4.71
CA ASN A 155 -25.49 -4.35 3.61
C ASN A 155 -24.86 -3.68 2.39
N THR A 156 -24.88 -2.36 2.34
CA THR A 156 -24.28 -1.54 1.30
C THR A 156 -23.70 -0.27 1.93
N THR A 157 -22.77 0.38 1.23
CA THR A 157 -22.23 1.69 1.65
C THR A 157 -23.34 2.73 1.81
N GLY A 158 -24.42 2.64 1.01
CA GLY A 158 -25.58 3.55 1.07
C GLY A 158 -26.55 3.28 2.23
N THR A 159 -26.43 2.16 2.95
CA THR A 159 -27.27 1.82 4.11
C THR A 159 -26.56 1.99 5.45
N LEU A 160 -25.34 2.52 5.45
CA LEU A 160 -24.61 2.84 6.67
C LEU A 160 -25.33 3.94 7.46
N GLU A 161 -25.47 3.74 8.75
CA GLU A 161 -26.16 4.64 9.68
C GLU A 161 -25.25 5.10 10.82
N ALA A 162 -25.73 6.08 11.56
CA ALA A 162 -25.08 6.55 12.77
C ALA A 162 -25.04 5.40 13.81
N GLY A 163 -23.86 4.92 14.14
CA GLY A 163 -23.67 3.79 15.05
C GLY A 163 -22.93 2.59 14.43
N ASP A 164 -22.80 2.54 13.10
CA ASP A 164 -22.12 1.47 12.37
C ASP A 164 -20.60 1.61 12.42
N TYR A 165 -20.07 1.78 13.63
CA TYR A 165 -18.64 1.99 13.87
C TYR A 165 -17.80 0.75 13.62
N PHE A 166 -16.49 0.97 13.50
CA PHE A 166 -15.53 -0.10 13.39
C PHE A 166 -15.41 -0.88 14.70
N THR A 167 -15.52 -2.22 14.64
CA THR A 167 -15.49 -3.13 15.80
C THR A 167 -14.62 -4.34 15.56
N LEU A 168 -14.17 -5.03 16.63
CA LEU A 168 -13.42 -6.29 16.54
C LEU A 168 -14.19 -7.40 15.82
N ALA A 169 -15.52 -7.37 15.88
CA ALA A 169 -16.37 -8.32 15.19
C ALA A 169 -16.18 -8.28 13.66
N LEU A 170 -15.92 -7.11 13.08
CA LEU A 170 -15.67 -6.94 11.65
C LEU A 170 -14.38 -7.64 11.23
N ILE A 171 -13.32 -7.54 12.04
CA ILE A 171 -12.06 -8.27 11.81
C ILE A 171 -12.33 -9.79 11.80
N SER A 172 -13.15 -10.26 12.73
CA SER A 172 -13.55 -11.67 12.79
C SER A 172 -14.33 -12.12 11.55
N LYS A 173 -15.20 -11.25 11.00
CA LYS A 173 -15.89 -11.49 9.73
C LYS A 173 -14.89 -11.56 8.56
N CYS A 174 -13.89 -10.65 8.49
CA CYS A 174 -12.83 -10.67 7.47
C CYS A 174 -12.03 -11.98 7.49
N VAL A 175 -11.56 -12.40 8.66
CA VAL A 175 -10.82 -13.67 8.82
C VAL A 175 -11.67 -14.89 8.47
N THR A 176 -12.95 -14.86 8.77
CA THR A 176 -13.85 -15.97 8.41
C THR A 176 -14.10 -16.02 6.91
N TYR A 177 -14.28 -14.87 6.29
CA TYR A 177 -14.45 -14.75 4.84
C TYR A 177 -13.18 -15.16 4.10
N SER A 178 -11.99 -14.68 4.52
CA SER A 178 -10.71 -15.01 3.86
C SER A 178 -10.47 -16.52 3.76
N LYS A 179 -10.94 -17.30 4.74
CA LYS A 179 -10.83 -18.76 4.78
C LYS A 179 -11.92 -19.50 3.97
N LYS A 180 -12.94 -18.80 3.50
CA LYS A 180 -14.05 -19.36 2.72
C LYS A 180 -14.11 -18.84 1.28
N ALA A 181 -13.36 -17.78 1.00
CA ALA A 181 -13.34 -17.14 -0.31
C ALA A 181 -12.79 -18.07 -1.40
N THR A 182 -13.20 -17.83 -2.63
CA THR A 182 -12.66 -18.48 -3.82
C THR A 182 -12.28 -17.40 -4.83
N PRO A 183 -10.98 -17.12 -5.05
CA PRO A 183 -9.80 -17.81 -4.48
C PRO A 183 -9.64 -17.60 -2.97
N LEU A 184 -8.94 -18.52 -2.30
CA LEU A 184 -8.65 -18.43 -0.87
C LEU A 184 -7.69 -17.28 -0.60
N ILE A 185 -8.06 -16.36 0.27
CA ILE A 185 -7.17 -15.26 0.66
C ILE A 185 -6.17 -15.77 1.70
N GLN A 186 -4.92 -15.89 1.27
CA GLN A 186 -3.83 -16.32 2.14
C GLN A 186 -3.24 -15.14 2.89
N GLY A 187 -2.77 -15.38 4.10
CA GLY A 187 -2.17 -14.34 4.93
C GLY A 187 -0.67 -14.20 4.72
N PRO A 188 -0.14 -12.97 4.84
CA PRO A 188 1.29 -12.71 4.73
C PRO A 188 2.07 -13.11 5.97
N THR A 189 3.40 -13.08 5.87
CA THR A 189 4.28 -13.12 7.03
C THR A 189 4.59 -11.69 7.47
N PHE A 190 4.10 -11.30 8.64
CA PHE A 190 4.31 -9.97 9.20
C PHE A 190 5.21 -10.04 10.45
N LYS A 191 6.32 -9.30 10.45
CA LYS A 191 7.33 -9.30 11.53
C LYS A 191 7.72 -10.73 11.98
N GLY A 192 7.92 -11.63 11.02
CA GLY A 192 8.34 -13.02 11.28
C GLY A 192 7.24 -13.98 11.73
N LYS A 193 5.98 -13.55 11.81
CA LYS A 193 4.83 -14.39 12.15
C LYS A 193 3.86 -14.51 10.98
N ALA A 194 3.38 -15.72 10.72
CA ALA A 194 2.28 -15.93 9.78
C ALA A 194 0.98 -15.37 10.38
N VAL A 195 0.33 -14.47 9.64
CA VAL A 195 -0.93 -13.82 10.06
C VAL A 195 -2.01 -14.09 9.03
N PRO A 196 -3.30 -14.11 9.39
CA PRO A 196 -4.40 -14.33 8.42
C PRO A 196 -4.55 -13.18 7.42
N GLY A 197 -4.06 -12.01 7.76
CA GLY A 197 -4.09 -10.79 6.98
C GLY A 197 -3.62 -9.62 7.84
N ILE A 198 -3.52 -8.44 7.23
CA ILE A 198 -3.21 -7.18 7.91
C ILE A 198 -4.37 -6.23 7.66
N ILE A 199 -4.83 -5.55 8.70
CA ILE A 199 -5.86 -4.54 8.54
C ILE A 199 -5.32 -3.14 8.80
N VAL A 200 -5.61 -2.24 7.88
CA VAL A 200 -5.26 -0.82 7.98
C VAL A 200 -6.54 -0.02 8.12
N ILE A 201 -6.63 0.78 9.15
CA ILE A 201 -7.81 1.57 9.52
C ILE A 201 -7.48 3.06 9.51
N SER A 202 -8.49 3.91 9.38
CA SER A 202 -8.31 5.36 9.51
C SER A 202 -8.11 5.75 10.98
N PRO A 203 -7.49 6.91 11.28
CA PRO A 203 -7.36 7.43 12.64
C PRO A 203 -8.70 7.54 13.36
N ASP A 204 -9.75 7.96 12.66
CA ASP A 204 -11.10 8.10 13.24
C ASP A 204 -11.70 6.74 13.60
N GLN A 205 -11.52 5.72 12.72
CA GLN A 205 -11.93 4.34 13.03
C GLN A 205 -11.15 3.77 14.23
N ALA A 206 -9.87 4.13 14.37
CA ALA A 206 -9.07 3.72 15.51
C ALA A 206 -9.58 4.37 16.81
N ALA A 207 -9.93 5.65 16.77
CA ALA A 207 -10.54 6.37 17.90
C ALA A 207 -11.89 5.74 18.28
N ASP A 208 -12.78 5.48 17.32
CA ASP A 208 -14.06 4.82 17.54
C ASP A 208 -13.90 3.43 18.17
N LEU A 209 -12.92 2.63 17.71
CA LEU A 209 -12.60 1.32 18.29
C LEU A 209 -12.19 1.45 19.77
N ILE A 210 -11.34 2.42 20.08
CA ILE A 210 -10.84 2.66 21.44
C ILE A 210 -11.96 3.14 22.37
N GLU A 211 -12.80 4.04 21.90
CA GLU A 211 -13.80 4.71 22.72
C GLU A 211 -15.08 3.88 22.88
N ARG A 212 -15.47 3.13 21.86
CA ARG A 212 -16.80 2.54 21.75
C ARG A 212 -16.83 1.01 21.83
N ASP A 213 -15.76 0.30 21.46
CA ASP A 213 -15.75 -1.17 21.54
C ASP A 213 -15.33 -1.66 22.93
N ALA A 214 -16.35 -2.04 23.73
CA ALA A 214 -16.12 -2.58 25.07
C ALA A 214 -15.27 -3.86 25.05
N SER A 215 -15.38 -4.71 24.02
CA SER A 215 -14.61 -5.94 23.88
C SER A 215 -13.12 -5.66 23.67
N TRP A 216 -12.80 -4.60 22.91
CA TRP A 216 -11.44 -4.14 22.72
C TRP A 216 -10.83 -3.62 24.02
N ASN A 217 -11.59 -2.75 24.72
CA ASN A 217 -11.18 -2.19 26.00
C ASN A 217 -10.94 -3.27 27.05
N GLN A 218 -11.84 -4.26 27.16
CA GLN A 218 -11.69 -5.38 28.09
C GLN A 218 -10.46 -6.23 27.75
N SER A 219 -10.26 -6.59 26.47
CA SER A 219 -9.10 -7.35 26.02
C SER A 219 -7.78 -6.64 26.34
N ARG A 220 -7.76 -5.32 26.24
CA ARG A 220 -6.59 -4.49 26.55
C ARG A 220 -6.31 -4.42 28.05
N MET A 221 -7.36 -4.32 28.87
CA MET A 221 -7.21 -4.31 30.34
C MET A 221 -6.81 -5.67 30.89
N GLU A 222 -7.29 -6.76 30.29
CA GLU A 222 -6.97 -8.14 30.65
C GLU A 222 -5.66 -8.67 30.04
N ALA A 223 -4.95 -7.85 29.23
CA ALA A 223 -3.70 -8.26 28.62
C ALA A 223 -2.73 -8.80 29.68
N ALA A 224 -2.27 -10.05 29.47
CA ALA A 224 -1.40 -10.75 30.41
C ALA A 224 -0.01 -10.11 30.56
N VAL A 225 0.38 -9.29 29.59
CA VAL A 225 1.66 -8.57 29.58
C VAL A 225 1.56 -7.39 30.53
N ARG A 226 2.38 -7.42 31.59
CA ARG A 226 2.51 -6.31 32.55
C ARG A 226 3.85 -5.60 32.34
N GLY A 227 3.86 -4.28 32.49
CA GLY A 227 5.07 -3.46 32.33
C GLY A 227 5.05 -2.63 31.04
N THR A 228 6.23 -2.16 30.62
CA THR A 228 6.40 -1.24 29.47
C THR A 228 5.95 -1.82 28.13
N ASP A 229 5.93 -3.16 28.00
CA ASP A 229 5.52 -3.84 26.77
C ASP A 229 3.99 -4.07 26.68
N ASN A 230 3.23 -3.62 27.69
CA ASN A 230 1.78 -3.71 27.65
C ASN A 230 1.23 -2.76 26.57
N PRO A 231 0.25 -3.19 25.75
CA PRO A 231 -0.39 -2.35 24.74
C PRO A 231 -0.92 -1.01 25.26
N LEU A 232 -1.29 -0.95 26.54
CA LEU A 232 -1.67 0.29 27.21
C LEU A 232 -0.57 1.38 27.21
N PHE A 233 0.70 0.95 27.34
CA PHE A 233 1.84 1.87 27.40
C PHE A 233 2.52 2.06 26.07
N THR A 234 2.45 1.08 25.17
CA THR A 234 3.05 1.17 23.83
C THR A 234 2.20 1.92 22.83
N GLY A 235 0.91 2.20 23.15
CA GLY A 235 -0.03 2.84 22.23
C GLY A 235 -0.41 1.99 21.02
N ALA A 236 0.02 0.72 20.98
CA ALA A 236 -0.28 -0.17 19.86
C ALA A 236 -1.76 -0.56 19.85
N LEU A 237 -2.38 -0.50 18.67
CA LEU A 237 -3.76 -0.99 18.47
C LEU A 237 -3.89 -2.50 18.73
N GLY A 238 -2.77 -3.23 18.68
CA GLY A 238 -2.73 -4.66 18.97
C GLY A 238 -3.08 -5.55 17.78
N ALA A 239 -3.49 -6.78 18.09
CA ALA A 239 -3.92 -7.75 17.10
C ALA A 239 -5.17 -8.49 17.60
N HIS A 240 -6.16 -8.68 16.74
CA HIS A 240 -7.33 -9.50 17.02
C HIS A 240 -7.35 -10.72 16.11
N ARG A 241 -7.55 -11.92 16.67
CA ARG A 241 -7.47 -13.20 15.96
C ARG A 241 -6.17 -13.36 15.12
N ASN A 242 -5.06 -12.87 15.64
CA ASN A 242 -3.76 -12.82 14.98
C ASN A 242 -3.69 -11.91 13.75
N VAL A 243 -4.63 -10.97 13.58
CA VAL A 243 -4.60 -9.92 12.54
C VAL A 243 -4.05 -8.65 13.19
N PRO A 244 -2.86 -8.18 12.79
CA PRO A 244 -2.33 -6.91 13.27
C PRO A 244 -3.15 -5.75 12.71
N MET A 245 -3.51 -4.82 13.60
CA MET A 245 -4.19 -3.58 13.25
C MET A 245 -3.17 -2.47 13.12
N GLN A 246 -3.26 -1.72 12.04
CA GLN A 246 -2.41 -0.55 11.77
C GLN A 246 -3.28 0.64 11.41
N GLU A 247 -2.80 1.82 11.76
CA GLU A 247 -3.46 3.08 11.49
C GLU A 247 -2.72 3.84 10.39
N HIS A 248 -3.49 4.40 9.44
CA HIS A 248 -2.91 5.25 8.42
C HIS A 248 -3.92 6.30 7.92
N SER A 249 -3.46 7.54 7.80
CA SER A 249 -4.29 8.69 7.42
C SER A 249 -4.75 8.72 5.95
N ARG A 250 -4.18 7.84 5.09
CA ARG A 250 -4.53 7.78 3.66
C ARG A 250 -5.60 6.75 3.32
N VAL A 251 -6.12 6.05 4.31
CA VAL A 251 -7.30 5.19 4.16
C VAL A 251 -8.46 6.04 3.64
N ALA A 252 -9.18 5.56 2.63
CA ALA A 252 -10.25 6.31 1.99
C ALA A 252 -11.34 6.70 2.99
N THR A 253 -11.71 7.97 2.95
CA THR A 253 -12.77 8.54 3.78
C THR A 253 -13.77 9.27 2.89
N SER A 254 -15.02 9.32 3.31
CA SER A 254 -16.09 10.03 2.62
C SER A 254 -17.00 10.72 3.64
N ALA A 255 -17.53 11.86 3.26
CA ALA A 255 -18.51 12.60 4.06
C ALA A 255 -19.97 12.40 3.56
N THR A 256 -20.17 11.48 2.60
CA THR A 256 -21.46 11.36 1.88
C THR A 256 -21.96 9.93 1.81
N TRP A 257 -21.53 9.06 2.72
CA TRP A 257 -22.02 7.68 2.76
C TRP A 257 -23.36 7.59 3.51
N GLY A 258 -24.04 6.47 3.31
CA GLY A 258 -25.31 6.19 3.98
C GLY A 258 -26.49 7.06 3.53
N SER A 259 -27.65 6.76 4.08
CA SER A 259 -28.91 7.48 3.80
C SER A 259 -29.04 8.74 4.68
N GLY A 260 -28.05 9.52 4.86
CA GLY A 260 -28.08 10.71 5.69
C GLY A 260 -26.80 11.53 5.64
N ALA A 261 -25.98 11.28 4.59
CA ALA A 261 -24.66 11.88 4.46
C ALA A 261 -23.78 11.64 5.72
N VAL A 262 -23.62 10.37 6.08
CA VAL A 262 -22.80 9.96 7.23
C VAL A 262 -21.33 9.99 6.84
N ASN A 263 -20.49 10.42 7.75
CA ASN A 263 -19.05 10.32 7.57
C ASN A 263 -18.62 8.86 7.66
N GLY A 264 -17.95 8.36 6.62
CA GLY A 264 -17.50 6.99 6.54
C GLY A 264 -16.01 6.86 6.29
N ALA A 265 -15.46 5.67 6.57
CA ALA A 265 -14.11 5.29 6.21
C ALA A 265 -14.06 3.82 5.78
N GLN A 266 -13.19 3.53 4.80
CA GLN A 266 -13.03 2.20 4.24
C GLN A 266 -11.72 1.58 4.75
N ALA A 267 -11.78 0.77 5.80
CA ALA A 267 -10.61 0.02 6.25
C ALA A 267 -10.23 -1.07 5.23
N SER A 268 -8.94 -1.31 5.11
CA SER A 268 -8.35 -2.22 4.12
C SER A 268 -7.81 -3.48 4.80
N PHE A 269 -8.47 -4.63 4.61
CA PHE A 269 -7.93 -5.92 5.02
C PHE A 269 -7.17 -6.54 3.85
N MET A 270 -5.89 -6.82 4.07
CA MET A 270 -4.95 -7.26 3.04
C MET A 270 -4.34 -8.61 3.37
N GLY A 271 -4.45 -9.56 2.43
CA GLY A 271 -3.71 -10.80 2.37
C GLY A 271 -2.47 -10.69 1.49
N ILE A 272 -1.91 -11.83 1.06
CA ILE A 272 -0.83 -11.87 0.07
C ILE A 272 -1.38 -11.47 -1.30
N GLN A 273 -0.49 -10.85 -2.11
CA GLN A 273 -0.80 -10.49 -3.50
C GLN A 273 -2.09 -9.65 -3.64
N ALA A 274 -2.38 -8.80 -2.66
CA ALA A 274 -3.52 -7.89 -2.74
C ALA A 274 -3.37 -6.89 -3.90
N GLY A 275 -2.14 -6.48 -4.20
CA GLY A 275 -1.82 -5.60 -5.31
C GLY A 275 -0.43 -5.84 -5.88
N ALA A 276 -0.12 -5.17 -6.97
CA ALA A 276 1.19 -5.21 -7.60
C ALA A 276 1.65 -3.82 -8.03
N ILE A 277 2.96 -3.61 -7.96
CA ILE A 277 3.64 -2.42 -8.43
C ILE A 277 4.72 -2.82 -9.41
N ALA A 278 4.71 -2.22 -10.61
CA ALA A 278 5.72 -2.45 -11.63
C ALA A 278 6.56 -1.20 -11.85
N TYR A 279 7.86 -1.38 -12.07
CA TYR A 279 8.78 -0.29 -12.36
C TYR A 279 9.50 -0.52 -13.68
N SER A 280 9.49 0.51 -14.56
CA SER A 280 10.44 0.62 -15.67
C SER A 280 11.66 1.43 -15.26
N LYS A 281 11.45 2.60 -14.63
CA LYS A 281 12.51 3.42 -14.04
C LYS A 281 12.11 3.81 -12.63
N LYS A 282 12.82 3.24 -11.64
CA LYS A 282 12.54 3.49 -10.22
C LYS A 282 12.88 4.91 -9.78
N LYS A 283 13.80 5.56 -10.48
CA LYS A 283 14.34 6.87 -10.11
C LYS A 283 14.77 7.65 -11.33
N ILE A 284 14.29 8.85 -11.43
CA ILE A 284 14.73 9.86 -12.37
C ILE A 284 15.03 11.10 -11.54
N TRP A 285 16.27 11.57 -11.57
CA TRP A 285 16.67 12.82 -10.92
C TRP A 285 17.23 13.74 -11.98
N GLU A 286 16.64 14.92 -12.11
CA GLU A 286 17.04 15.94 -13.06
C GLU A 286 17.24 17.28 -12.35
N GLU A 287 18.38 17.90 -12.62
CA GLU A 287 18.65 19.27 -12.19
C GLU A 287 18.76 20.15 -13.41
N LYS A 288 18.10 21.29 -13.39
CA LYS A 288 18.15 22.26 -14.48
C LYS A 288 18.33 23.67 -13.96
N THR A 289 19.26 24.38 -14.55
CA THR A 289 19.44 25.82 -14.30
C THR A 289 18.60 26.63 -15.28
N PHE A 290 18.01 27.71 -14.79
CA PHE A 290 17.20 28.66 -15.54
C PHE A 290 17.75 30.07 -15.36
N ASP A 291 17.35 30.98 -16.24
CA ASP A 291 17.63 32.40 -16.10
C ASP A 291 19.12 32.68 -15.89
N TYR A 292 19.95 32.27 -16.91
CA TYR A 292 21.40 32.38 -16.89
C TYR A 292 22.07 31.90 -15.60
N GLY A 293 21.53 30.83 -15.01
CA GLY A 293 22.07 30.26 -13.75
C GLY A 293 21.63 30.96 -12.47
N ASN A 294 20.67 31.88 -12.54
CA ASN A 294 20.11 32.54 -11.37
C ASN A 294 19.14 31.65 -10.57
N LYS A 295 18.45 30.72 -11.24
CA LYS A 295 17.46 29.84 -10.62
C LYS A 295 17.83 28.39 -10.88
N THR A 296 17.73 27.52 -9.84
CA THR A 296 17.98 26.09 -9.96
C THR A 296 16.68 25.32 -9.70
N GLY A 297 16.39 24.36 -10.57
CA GLY A 297 15.25 23.44 -10.42
C GLY A 297 15.74 22.02 -10.18
N TYR A 298 15.06 21.32 -9.27
CA TYR A 298 15.28 19.93 -8.91
C TYR A 298 14.02 19.15 -9.21
N CYS A 299 14.15 18.01 -9.87
CA CYS A 299 13.04 17.16 -10.25
C CYS A 299 13.31 15.71 -9.85
N ILE A 300 12.35 15.08 -9.19
CA ILE A 300 12.33 13.63 -8.98
C ILE A 300 11.19 13.02 -9.82
N GLY A 301 11.42 11.83 -10.34
CA GLY A 301 10.39 11.11 -11.07
C GLY A 301 10.63 9.60 -11.08
N ALA A 302 9.61 8.89 -11.53
CA ALA A 302 9.64 7.47 -11.79
C ALA A 302 8.73 7.11 -12.96
N ILE A 303 8.96 5.95 -13.54
CA ILE A 303 8.02 5.32 -14.47
C ILE A 303 7.56 4.04 -13.79
N LEU A 304 6.33 4.05 -13.34
CA LEU A 304 5.74 2.94 -12.57
C LEU A 304 4.25 2.79 -12.87
N GLY A 305 3.72 1.61 -12.55
CA GLY A 305 2.30 1.32 -12.56
C GLY A 305 1.91 0.56 -11.29
N VAL A 306 0.69 0.77 -10.84
CA VAL A 306 0.12 0.09 -9.68
C VAL A 306 -1.24 -0.47 -10.07
N THR A 307 -1.53 -1.69 -9.65
CA THR A 307 -2.83 -2.31 -9.84
C THR A 307 -3.18 -3.21 -8.65
N LYS A 308 -4.47 -3.39 -8.41
CA LYS A 308 -4.99 -4.44 -7.55
C LYS A 308 -5.00 -5.75 -8.34
N LEU A 309 -4.63 -6.87 -7.71
CA LEU A 309 -4.64 -8.17 -8.38
C LEU A 309 -6.01 -8.84 -8.24
N VAL A 310 -6.54 -9.27 -9.39
CA VAL A 310 -7.86 -9.85 -9.52
C VAL A 310 -7.77 -11.21 -10.22
N MET A 311 -8.38 -12.25 -9.68
CA MET A 311 -8.46 -13.56 -10.30
C MET A 311 -9.92 -13.91 -10.55
N ASN A 312 -10.30 -14.15 -11.79
CA ASN A 312 -11.68 -14.51 -12.16
C ASN A 312 -12.71 -13.51 -11.58
N SER A 313 -12.46 -12.22 -11.78
CA SER A 313 -13.28 -11.10 -11.28
C SER A 313 -13.40 -11.01 -9.75
N ASN A 314 -12.56 -11.72 -8.98
CA ASN A 314 -12.49 -11.62 -7.52
C ASN A 314 -11.12 -11.10 -7.08
N ASP A 315 -11.10 -10.23 -6.09
CA ASP A 315 -9.88 -9.72 -5.49
C ASP A 315 -9.08 -10.88 -4.88
N LEU A 316 -7.81 -10.99 -5.23
CA LEU A 316 -6.97 -12.10 -4.79
C LEU A 316 -6.61 -12.01 -3.31
N GLY A 317 -6.37 -10.81 -2.81
CA GLY A 317 -5.90 -10.60 -1.43
C GLY A 317 -6.51 -9.39 -0.73
N TYR A 318 -7.66 -8.86 -1.18
CA TYR A 318 -8.23 -7.63 -0.63
C TYR A 318 -9.68 -7.80 -0.18
N ILE A 319 -10.02 -7.21 0.97
CA ILE A 319 -11.39 -7.07 1.46
C ILE A 319 -11.54 -5.64 2.00
N ALA A 320 -12.53 -4.92 1.50
CA ALA A 320 -12.92 -3.62 2.04
C ALA A 320 -13.76 -3.77 3.30
N VAL A 321 -13.62 -2.86 4.24
CA VAL A 321 -14.47 -2.77 5.43
C VAL A 321 -14.99 -1.35 5.56
N ASP A 322 -16.23 -1.13 5.16
CA ASP A 322 -16.89 0.16 5.19
C ASP A 322 -17.62 0.36 6.52
N THR A 323 -17.28 1.41 7.21
CA THR A 323 -17.92 1.75 8.50
C THR A 323 -18.17 3.25 8.58
N MET A 324 -19.09 3.63 9.44
CA MET A 324 -19.18 5.00 9.90
C MET A 324 -17.92 5.37 10.67
N ARG A 325 -17.55 6.65 10.67
CA ARG A 325 -16.52 7.25 11.52
C ARG A 325 -17.08 8.47 12.25
N SER A 326 -16.63 8.68 13.49
CA SER A 326 -16.88 9.93 14.20
C SER A 326 -16.10 11.08 13.57
N ASP A 327 -16.63 12.28 13.58
CA ASP A 327 -15.84 13.50 13.37
C ASP A 327 -15.22 13.87 14.71
N ASN A 328 -13.95 13.55 14.90
CA ASN A 328 -13.17 13.94 16.07
C ASN A 328 -12.29 15.15 15.77
#